data_f449d4e4386787f039fb96cace5fddf6
#
_entry.id   f449d4e4386787f039fb96cace5fddf6
#
_cell.length_a   1.000
_cell.length_b   1.000
_cell.length_c   1.000
_cell.angle_alpha   90.00
_cell.angle_beta   90.00
_cell.angle_gamma   90.00
#
_symmetry.space_group_name_H-M   'P 1'
#
loop_
_entity.id
_entity.type
_entity.pdbx_description
1 polymer ?
#
loop_
_entity_poly.entity_id
_entity_poly.type
_entity_poly.pdbx_seq_one_letter_code
_entity_poly.pdbx_strand_id
1 'polypeptide(L)'
;VEQQQIISAFSALGQVIEDLLSQDHSTLLNQTEFDQLKALIAKEQHYNGWFTPDQIKLALQEIRPWLEESTLKDWLSAYQFTSSPQTVALILPGNLPLVGFHDFLCVLCSGHRALVKLSSEDARLLPAFAEILCLFEPQLRTRISFAAGKLSGFDAVIATGSGNAMLHFKTYFEKYPHLFRGHRSSVAVLDGSETNDELMALGQDVLRYFGRGCRNVTQVLLPTDFDLNRIFEALLPLSDVVYHKKYGNNYDYNKAIHLLNLSPILDNNFILLKESKELFSPLAMLHYWRYQSTDQVAQYLKENELSLQCVVGHHYLPFGSAQCPKLIDYADGIDTMLFLGNFAECHS
;
A
#
# COMPACT_ATOMS: atom_id res chain seq x y z
N VAL A 1 1.39 27.80 7.78
CA VAL A 1 2.39 26.76 8.11
C VAL A 1 3.47 26.80 7.05
N GLU A 2 4.73 26.88 7.44
CA GLU A 2 5.88 26.81 6.54
C GLU A 2 6.28 25.34 6.30
N GLN A 3 6.95 25.08 5.18
CA GLN A 3 7.39 23.73 4.81
C GLN A 3 8.24 23.08 5.90
N GLN A 4 9.18 23.83 6.51
CA GLN A 4 10.03 23.30 7.57
C GLN A 4 9.25 22.87 8.81
N GLN A 5 8.17 23.57 9.18
CA GLN A 5 7.30 23.18 10.29
C GLN A 5 6.57 21.86 10.01
N ILE A 6 6.14 21.66 8.76
CA ILE A 6 5.50 20.39 8.33
C ILE A 6 6.52 19.25 8.38
N ILE A 7 7.73 19.46 7.87
CA ILE A 7 8.82 18.47 7.94
C ILE A 7 9.09 18.10 9.40
N SER A 8 9.22 19.08 10.28
CA SER A 8 9.50 18.84 11.70
C SER A 8 8.37 18.06 12.39
N ALA A 9 7.10 18.37 12.06
CA ALA A 9 5.95 17.65 12.60
C ALA A 9 5.90 16.18 12.13
N PHE A 10 6.16 15.93 10.84
CA PHE A 10 6.24 14.56 10.34
C PHE A 10 7.45 13.79 10.89
N SER A 11 8.60 14.45 11.07
CA SER A 11 9.75 13.83 11.71
C SER A 11 9.47 13.46 13.19
N ALA A 12 8.79 14.33 13.92
CA ALA A 12 8.33 14.02 15.27
C ALA A 12 7.31 12.84 15.29
N LEU A 13 6.39 12.80 14.33
CA LEU A 13 5.51 11.63 14.14
C LEU A 13 6.32 10.36 13.87
N GLY A 14 7.37 10.44 13.04
CA GLY A 14 8.31 9.34 12.80
C GLY A 14 8.94 8.82 14.10
N GLN A 15 9.30 9.71 15.04
CA GLN A 15 9.82 9.29 16.34
C GLN A 15 8.74 8.59 17.20
N VAL A 16 7.50 9.07 17.17
CA VAL A 16 6.38 8.39 17.86
C VAL A 16 6.15 6.99 17.29
N ILE A 17 6.25 6.84 15.97
CA ILE A 17 6.15 5.52 15.32
C ILE A 17 7.30 4.61 15.76
N GLU A 18 8.54 5.14 15.84
CA GLU A 18 9.69 4.38 16.35
C GLU A 18 9.45 3.91 17.79
N ASP A 19 8.93 4.80 18.65
CA ASP A 19 8.59 4.47 20.04
C ASP A 19 7.51 3.37 20.11
N LEU A 20 6.48 3.42 19.22
CA LEU A 20 5.45 2.37 19.10
C LEU A 20 6.00 1.00 18.68
N LEU A 21 7.06 1.00 17.88
CA LEU A 21 7.68 -0.21 17.35
C LEU A 21 8.66 -0.86 18.33
N SER A 22 9.33 -0.06 19.19
CA SER A 22 10.50 -0.49 19.96
C SER A 22 10.36 -0.32 21.48
N GLN A 23 9.42 0.51 21.97
CA GLN A 23 9.38 0.92 23.38
C GLN A 23 7.97 0.83 23.97
N ASP A 24 7.91 0.86 25.33
CA ASP A 24 6.64 0.91 26.07
C ASP A 24 6.21 2.35 26.44
N HIS A 25 7.01 3.35 26.13
CA HIS A 25 6.74 4.76 26.38
C HIS A 25 7.20 5.59 25.18
N SER A 26 6.63 6.78 25.01
CA SER A 26 7.07 7.73 24.01
C SER A 26 8.02 8.76 24.61
N THR A 27 8.97 9.18 23.78
CA THR A 27 9.88 10.28 24.10
C THR A 27 9.23 11.66 23.87
N LEU A 28 8.15 11.73 23.08
CA LEU A 28 7.51 12.98 22.63
C LEU A 28 6.06 13.13 23.08
N LEU A 29 5.34 12.03 23.34
CA LEU A 29 3.96 12.06 23.85
C LEU A 29 3.96 11.80 25.36
N ASN A 30 2.97 12.36 26.05
CA ASN A 30 2.73 11.93 27.42
C ASN A 30 2.19 10.48 27.46
N GLN A 31 2.32 9.82 28.62
CA GLN A 31 1.97 8.40 28.74
C GLN A 31 0.51 8.10 28.39
N THR A 32 -0.41 9.01 28.72
CA THR A 32 -1.84 8.83 28.42
C THR A 32 -2.12 8.84 26.91
N GLU A 33 -1.54 9.78 26.19
CA GLU A 33 -1.67 9.88 24.71
C GLU A 33 -1.08 8.65 24.04
N PHE A 34 0.09 8.21 24.48
CA PHE A 34 0.78 7.04 23.95
C PHE A 34 -0.02 5.76 24.21
N ASP A 35 -0.55 5.56 25.42
CA ASP A 35 -1.38 4.40 25.76
C ASP A 35 -2.69 4.39 24.99
N GLN A 36 -3.30 5.55 24.72
CA GLN A 36 -4.49 5.67 23.87
C GLN A 36 -4.20 5.23 22.45
N LEU A 37 -3.05 5.61 21.88
CA LEU A 37 -2.65 5.20 20.54
C LEU A 37 -2.37 3.69 20.46
N LYS A 38 -1.65 3.13 21.46
CA LYS A 38 -1.44 1.67 21.57
C LYS A 38 -2.78 0.92 21.68
N ALA A 39 -3.70 1.43 22.51
CA ALA A 39 -5.02 0.82 22.67
C ALA A 39 -5.87 0.90 21.41
N LEU A 40 -5.77 1.99 20.62
CA LEU A 40 -6.42 2.10 19.33
C LEU A 40 -5.90 1.03 18.37
N ILE A 41 -4.58 0.93 18.19
CA ILE A 41 -3.93 -0.05 17.33
C ILE A 41 -4.34 -1.48 17.73
N ALA A 42 -4.31 -1.82 19.01
CA ALA A 42 -4.68 -3.15 19.49
C ALA A 42 -6.15 -3.51 19.23
N LYS A 43 -7.04 -2.51 19.14
CA LYS A 43 -8.48 -2.71 18.93
C LYS A 43 -8.89 -2.72 17.46
N GLU A 44 -8.02 -2.29 16.52
CA GLU A 44 -8.38 -2.18 15.09
C GLU A 44 -8.88 -3.49 14.49
N GLN A 45 -8.32 -4.62 14.88
CA GLN A 45 -8.76 -5.93 14.40
C GLN A 45 -10.23 -6.26 14.70
N HIS A 46 -10.85 -5.59 15.70
CA HIS A 46 -12.28 -5.78 16.00
C HIS A 46 -13.19 -5.03 15.01
N TYR A 47 -12.67 -3.99 14.35
CA TYR A 47 -13.40 -3.20 13.34
C TYR A 47 -13.10 -3.69 11.92
N ASN A 48 -11.83 -3.98 11.65
CA ASN A 48 -11.40 -4.66 10.44
C ASN A 48 -10.51 -5.86 10.78
N GLY A 49 -11.07 -7.07 10.67
CA GLY A 49 -10.35 -8.30 11.02
C GLY A 49 -9.06 -8.55 10.20
N TRP A 50 -8.81 -7.79 9.13
CA TRP A 50 -7.54 -7.82 8.40
C TRP A 50 -6.45 -6.96 9.06
N PHE A 51 -6.84 -6.01 9.94
CA PHE A 51 -5.93 -5.08 10.58
C PHE A 51 -5.45 -5.62 11.93
N THR A 52 -4.79 -6.78 11.91
CA THR A 52 -4.16 -7.31 13.11
C THR A 52 -3.06 -6.37 13.58
N PRO A 53 -2.70 -6.37 14.89
CA PRO A 53 -1.58 -5.57 15.40
C PRO A 53 -0.29 -5.76 14.59
N ASP A 54 0.01 -6.99 14.14
CA ASP A 54 1.19 -7.28 13.33
C ASP A 54 1.13 -6.61 11.96
N GLN A 55 -0.04 -6.59 11.30
CA GLN A 55 -0.18 -5.92 10.00
C GLN A 55 -0.08 -4.39 10.14
N ILE A 56 -0.58 -3.82 11.22
CA ILE A 56 -0.40 -2.39 11.49
C ILE A 56 1.07 -2.09 11.80
N LYS A 57 1.73 -2.95 12.60
CA LYS A 57 3.17 -2.84 12.88
C LYS A 57 3.99 -2.86 11.59
N LEU A 58 3.69 -3.77 10.66
CA LEU A 58 4.35 -3.81 9.34
C LEU A 58 4.15 -2.49 8.59
N ALA A 59 2.93 -1.95 8.53
CA ALA A 59 2.69 -0.67 7.86
C ALA A 59 3.47 0.49 8.50
N LEU A 60 3.55 0.53 9.82
CA LEU A 60 4.33 1.53 10.55
C LEU A 60 5.84 1.39 10.30
N GLN A 61 6.36 0.15 10.20
CA GLN A 61 7.76 -0.11 9.85
C GLN A 61 8.12 0.42 8.46
N GLU A 62 7.19 0.31 7.48
CA GLU A 62 7.41 0.83 6.13
C GLU A 62 7.27 2.36 6.04
N ILE A 63 6.38 2.96 6.84
CA ILE A 63 6.17 4.41 6.88
C ILE A 63 7.32 5.12 7.62
N ARG A 64 7.89 4.52 8.67
CA ARG A 64 8.88 5.16 9.54
C ARG A 64 10.09 5.76 8.79
N PRO A 65 10.73 5.06 7.83
CA PRO A 65 11.86 5.61 7.08
C PRO A 65 11.52 6.85 6.23
N TRP A 66 10.27 6.97 5.77
CA TRP A 66 9.83 8.13 4.99
C TRP A 66 9.84 9.43 5.81
N LEU A 67 9.66 9.30 7.13
CA LEU A 67 9.49 10.41 8.05
C LEU A 67 10.81 10.88 8.69
N GLU A 68 11.94 10.37 8.27
CA GLU A 68 13.24 10.91 8.65
C GLU A 68 13.41 12.32 8.08
N GLU A 69 13.86 13.26 8.91
CA GLU A 69 13.97 14.67 8.51
C GLU A 69 14.86 14.86 7.28
N SER A 70 15.97 14.11 7.20
CA SER A 70 16.87 14.11 6.03
C SER A 70 16.17 13.59 4.79
N THR A 71 15.45 12.44 4.91
CA THR A 71 14.71 11.84 3.79
C THR A 71 13.64 12.79 3.26
N LEU A 72 12.87 13.44 4.16
CA LEU A 72 11.85 14.41 3.79
C LEU A 72 12.47 15.63 3.10
N LYS A 73 13.57 16.17 3.62
CA LYS A 73 14.27 17.31 3.02
C LYS A 73 14.82 16.99 1.64
N ASP A 74 15.49 15.84 1.50
CA ASP A 74 16.07 15.41 0.23
C ASP A 74 14.97 15.22 -0.82
N TRP A 75 13.88 14.52 -0.45
CA TRP A 75 12.72 14.32 -1.32
C TRP A 75 12.09 15.65 -1.76
N LEU A 76 11.81 16.55 -0.80
CA LEU A 76 11.12 17.81 -1.07
C LEU A 76 11.99 18.83 -1.79
N SER A 77 13.32 18.65 -1.81
CA SER A 77 14.23 19.54 -2.54
C SER A 77 13.96 19.63 -4.05
N ALA A 78 13.32 18.59 -4.61
CA ALA A 78 12.95 18.53 -6.02
C ALA A 78 11.62 19.24 -6.35
N TYR A 79 10.86 19.69 -5.33
CA TYR A 79 9.50 20.21 -5.50
C TYR A 79 9.33 21.60 -4.91
N GLN A 80 8.35 22.32 -5.45
CA GLN A 80 8.01 23.65 -4.94
C GLN A 80 6.90 23.55 -3.88
N PHE A 81 7.09 24.28 -2.80
CA PHE A 81 6.05 24.45 -1.76
C PHE A 81 5.12 25.60 -2.15
N THR A 82 3.81 25.37 -2.18
CA THR A 82 2.86 26.43 -2.53
C THR A 82 2.60 27.39 -1.36
N SER A 83 2.65 28.69 -1.66
CA SER A 83 2.20 29.75 -0.74
C SER A 83 0.69 30.01 -0.81
N SER A 84 0.00 29.47 -1.86
CA SER A 84 -1.44 29.62 -2.09
C SER A 84 -2.15 28.27 -1.94
N PRO A 85 -2.41 27.81 -0.69
CA PRO A 85 -2.96 26.50 -0.44
C PRO A 85 -4.36 26.33 -0.99
N GLN A 86 -4.53 25.30 -1.82
CA GLN A 86 -5.82 24.82 -2.35
C GLN A 86 -6.24 23.56 -1.58
N THR A 87 -7.49 23.16 -1.71
CA THR A 87 -8.04 21.98 -1.05
C THR A 87 -8.02 20.78 -1.98
N VAL A 88 -7.31 19.75 -1.60
CA VAL A 88 -7.23 18.48 -2.34
C VAL A 88 -8.11 17.45 -1.65
N ALA A 89 -9.11 16.95 -2.35
CA ALA A 89 -9.93 15.83 -1.87
C ALA A 89 -9.14 14.52 -2.02
N LEU A 90 -8.96 13.80 -0.92
CA LEU A 90 -8.34 12.49 -0.86
C LEU A 90 -9.40 11.43 -0.62
N ILE A 91 -9.68 10.57 -1.59
CA ILE A 91 -10.55 9.39 -1.43
C ILE A 91 -9.66 8.18 -1.25
N LEU A 92 -9.53 7.75 0.00
CA LEU A 92 -8.56 6.76 0.40
C LEU A 92 -9.16 5.35 0.44
N PRO A 93 -8.42 4.33 -0.04
CA PRO A 93 -8.82 2.94 0.11
C PRO A 93 -8.62 2.48 1.55
N GLY A 94 -9.11 1.30 1.89
CA GLY A 94 -9.00 0.71 3.24
C GLY A 94 -8.60 -0.77 3.20
N ASN A 95 -7.97 -1.21 2.11
CA ASN A 95 -7.53 -2.59 1.99
C ASN A 95 -6.30 -2.92 2.86
N LEU A 96 -5.43 -1.94 3.15
CA LEU A 96 -4.26 -2.07 4.01
C LEU A 96 -4.27 -0.98 5.07
N PRO A 97 -3.66 -1.21 6.26
CA PRO A 97 -3.51 -0.17 7.27
C PRO A 97 -2.74 1.03 6.71
N LEU A 98 -3.28 2.24 6.89
CA LEU A 98 -2.63 3.50 6.51
C LEU A 98 -2.22 3.58 5.03
N VAL A 99 -2.87 2.82 4.12
CA VAL A 99 -2.51 2.78 2.70
C VAL A 99 -2.58 4.15 2.01
N GLY A 100 -3.42 5.05 2.50
CA GLY A 100 -3.53 6.42 2.01
C GLY A 100 -2.55 7.42 2.64
N PHE A 101 -1.65 6.96 3.53
CA PHE A 101 -0.75 7.86 4.25
C PHE A 101 0.22 8.61 3.33
N HIS A 102 0.71 7.97 2.27
CA HIS A 102 1.61 8.61 1.32
C HIS A 102 0.96 9.79 0.58
N ASP A 103 -0.28 9.65 0.11
CA ASP A 103 -1.00 10.75 -0.53
C ASP A 103 -1.31 11.88 0.45
N PHE A 104 -1.65 11.53 1.69
CA PHE A 104 -1.86 12.51 2.76
C PHE A 104 -0.56 13.29 3.05
N LEU A 105 0.57 12.61 3.14
CA LEU A 105 1.89 13.21 3.30
C LEU A 105 2.20 14.16 2.13
N CYS A 106 2.00 13.71 0.88
CA CYS A 106 2.24 14.52 -0.32
C CYS A 106 1.43 15.83 -0.29
N VAL A 107 0.13 15.77 0.01
CA VAL A 107 -0.74 16.95 0.03
C VAL A 107 -0.30 17.96 1.08
N LEU A 108 0.06 17.53 2.28
CA LEU A 108 0.52 18.44 3.33
C LEU A 108 1.90 19.00 3.02
N CYS A 109 2.84 18.16 2.57
CA CYS A 109 4.20 18.58 2.24
C CYS A 109 4.30 19.49 0.99
N SER A 110 3.32 19.45 0.10
CA SER A 110 3.22 20.41 -1.00
C SER A 110 2.62 21.76 -0.58
N GLY A 111 2.11 21.90 0.65
CA GLY A 111 1.52 23.12 1.19
C GLY A 111 0.01 23.24 1.01
N HIS A 112 -0.66 22.21 0.47
CA HIS A 112 -2.10 22.18 0.27
C HIS A 112 -2.89 21.78 1.53
N ARG A 113 -4.22 21.80 1.44
CA ARG A 113 -5.16 21.31 2.45
C ARG A 113 -5.67 19.95 2.05
N ALA A 114 -5.70 19.01 2.99
CA ALA A 114 -6.24 17.67 2.78
C ALA A 114 -7.71 17.61 3.25
N LEU A 115 -8.63 17.36 2.33
CA LEU A 115 -10.02 16.99 2.63
C LEU A 115 -10.15 15.48 2.43
N VAL A 116 -10.08 14.73 3.53
CA VAL A 116 -9.94 13.27 3.49
C VAL A 116 -11.28 12.57 3.59
N LYS A 117 -11.61 11.74 2.62
CA LYS A 117 -12.71 10.77 2.66
C LYS A 117 -12.11 9.38 2.93
N LEU A 118 -12.28 8.93 4.15
CA LEU A 118 -11.80 7.62 4.58
C LEU A 118 -12.70 6.49 4.08
N SER A 119 -12.10 5.33 3.86
CA SER A 119 -12.84 4.07 3.76
C SER A 119 -13.40 3.69 5.14
N SER A 120 -14.56 3.05 5.17
CA SER A 120 -15.09 2.46 6.42
C SER A 120 -14.20 1.35 6.97
N GLU A 121 -13.34 0.75 6.14
CA GLU A 121 -12.40 -0.30 6.55
C GLU A 121 -11.14 0.25 7.23
N ASP A 122 -10.77 1.54 7.01
CA ASP A 122 -9.64 2.23 7.66
C ASP A 122 -10.06 3.67 8.04
N ALA A 123 -10.96 3.77 8.99
CA ALA A 123 -11.55 5.05 9.37
C ALA A 123 -10.92 5.69 10.62
N ARG A 124 -9.95 5.05 11.28
CA ARG A 124 -9.50 5.48 12.62
C ARG A 124 -8.00 5.70 12.73
N LEU A 125 -7.19 4.93 12.01
CA LEU A 125 -5.73 5.05 12.10
C LEU A 125 -5.27 6.43 11.62
N LEU A 126 -5.60 6.82 10.40
CA LEU A 126 -5.15 8.10 9.85
C LEU A 126 -5.62 9.31 10.67
N PRO A 127 -6.88 9.40 11.14
CA PRO A 127 -7.28 10.48 12.06
C PRO A 127 -6.46 10.53 13.34
N ALA A 128 -6.13 9.40 13.96
CA ALA A 128 -5.31 9.38 15.18
C ALA A 128 -3.89 9.92 14.92
N PHE A 129 -3.26 9.52 13.81
CA PHE A 129 -1.95 10.05 13.43
C PHE A 129 -2.00 11.53 13.02
N ALA A 130 -3.10 11.98 12.41
CA ALA A 130 -3.32 13.40 12.10
C ALA A 130 -3.47 14.26 13.36
N GLU A 131 -4.15 13.75 14.40
CA GLU A 131 -4.21 14.44 15.70
C GLU A 131 -2.83 14.58 16.33
N ILE A 132 -1.98 13.54 16.25
CA ILE A 132 -0.59 13.62 16.74
C ILE A 132 0.21 14.68 15.96
N LEU A 133 0.07 14.74 14.64
CA LEU A 133 0.68 15.80 13.83
C LEU A 133 0.23 17.20 14.31
N CYS A 134 -1.07 17.35 14.64
CA CYS A 134 -1.59 18.61 15.17
C CYS A 134 -1.15 18.94 16.60
N LEU A 135 -0.65 17.97 17.38
CA LEU A 135 0.01 18.25 18.67
C LEU A 135 1.38 18.89 18.43
N PHE A 136 2.14 18.41 17.45
CA PHE A 136 3.47 18.95 17.13
C PHE A 136 3.41 20.26 16.33
N GLU A 137 2.43 20.42 15.43
CA GLU A 137 2.20 21.66 14.68
C GLU A 137 0.69 22.01 14.67
N PRO A 138 0.22 22.84 15.64
CA PRO A 138 -1.20 23.15 15.77
C PRO A 138 -1.85 23.81 14.55
N GLN A 139 -1.09 24.51 13.70
CA GLN A 139 -1.62 25.13 12.49
C GLN A 139 -2.08 24.10 11.46
N LEU A 140 -1.61 22.85 11.52
CA LEU A 140 -2.08 21.76 10.65
C LEU A 140 -3.58 21.45 10.84
N ARG A 141 -4.19 21.82 11.99
CA ARG A 141 -5.65 21.71 12.18
C ARG A 141 -6.46 22.47 11.13
N THR A 142 -5.91 23.52 10.56
CA THR A 142 -6.55 24.28 9.46
C THR A 142 -6.27 23.69 8.09
N ARG A 143 -5.38 22.71 8.01
CA ARG A 143 -4.95 22.05 6.76
C ARG A 143 -5.55 20.65 6.59
N ILE A 144 -6.10 20.06 7.64
CA ILE A 144 -6.59 18.68 7.65
C ILE A 144 -8.07 18.70 8.01
N SER A 145 -8.88 18.03 7.19
CA SER A 145 -10.30 17.82 7.47
C SER A 145 -10.75 16.44 7.00
N PHE A 146 -11.63 15.82 7.75
CA PHE A 146 -12.21 14.52 7.44
C PHE A 146 -13.69 14.67 7.08
N ALA A 147 -14.05 14.20 5.87
CA ALA A 147 -15.42 14.30 5.37
C ALA A 147 -16.30 13.16 5.91
N ALA A 148 -17.33 13.50 6.66
CA ALA A 148 -18.32 12.52 7.12
C ALA A 148 -19.34 12.11 6.04
N GLY A 149 -19.53 12.94 5.00
CA GLY A 149 -20.53 12.76 3.97
C GLY A 149 -19.99 12.96 2.55
N LYS A 150 -20.80 13.65 1.72
CA LYS A 150 -20.42 14.00 0.34
C LYS A 150 -19.31 15.06 0.35
N LEU A 151 -18.32 14.87 -0.53
CA LEU A 151 -17.23 15.83 -0.72
C LEU A 151 -17.72 17.09 -1.42
N SER A 152 -17.31 18.25 -0.93
CA SER A 152 -17.57 19.56 -1.53
C SER A 152 -16.49 20.56 -1.12
N GLY A 153 -16.29 21.63 -1.91
CA GLY A 153 -15.33 22.68 -1.57
C GLY A 153 -13.88 22.26 -1.71
N PHE A 154 -13.57 21.54 -2.77
CA PHE A 154 -12.22 21.12 -3.13
C PHE A 154 -11.87 21.58 -4.55
N ASP A 155 -10.60 21.71 -4.82
CA ASP A 155 -10.03 22.23 -6.08
C ASP A 155 -9.45 21.10 -6.95
N ALA A 156 -8.96 20.01 -6.33
CA ALA A 156 -8.43 18.83 -7.02
C ALA A 156 -8.80 17.55 -6.26
N VAL A 157 -8.65 16.39 -6.91
CA VAL A 157 -9.00 15.08 -6.35
C VAL A 157 -7.88 14.06 -6.59
N ILE A 158 -7.49 13.36 -5.53
CA ILE A 158 -6.72 12.13 -5.63
C ILE A 158 -7.62 11.01 -5.11
N ALA A 159 -7.92 10.01 -5.93
CA ALA A 159 -8.85 8.95 -5.58
C ALA A 159 -8.31 7.58 -5.95
N THR A 160 -8.28 6.68 -4.99
CA THR A 160 -7.85 5.30 -5.17
C THR A 160 -9.02 4.36 -4.89
N GLY A 161 -9.30 3.42 -5.81
CA GLY A 161 -10.41 2.49 -5.64
C GLY A 161 -10.45 1.36 -6.65
N SER A 162 -11.40 0.44 -6.47
CA SER A 162 -11.65 -0.69 -7.39
C SER A 162 -12.21 -0.22 -8.74
N GLY A 163 -12.28 -1.14 -9.72
CA GLY A 163 -12.84 -0.84 -11.05
C GLY A 163 -14.24 -0.20 -11.00
N ASN A 164 -15.13 -0.66 -10.12
CA ASN A 164 -16.46 -0.05 -9.93
C ASN A 164 -16.36 1.37 -9.36
N ALA A 165 -15.48 1.59 -8.39
CA ALA A 165 -15.26 2.93 -7.82
C ALA A 165 -14.71 3.89 -8.88
N MET A 166 -13.85 3.43 -9.79
CA MET A 166 -13.30 4.23 -10.89
C MET A 166 -14.38 4.81 -11.81
N LEU A 167 -15.45 4.07 -12.09
CA LEU A 167 -16.60 4.58 -12.88
C LEU A 167 -17.26 5.74 -12.15
N HIS A 168 -17.45 5.64 -10.84
CA HIS A 168 -18.00 6.72 -10.03
C HIS A 168 -17.04 7.92 -9.97
N PHE A 169 -15.73 7.69 -9.81
CA PHE A 169 -14.75 8.78 -9.78
C PHE A 169 -14.78 9.59 -11.07
N LYS A 170 -14.76 8.94 -12.24
CA LYS A 170 -14.90 9.60 -13.53
C LYS A 170 -16.19 10.42 -13.61
N THR A 171 -17.33 9.81 -13.28
CA THR A 171 -18.62 10.48 -13.35
C THR A 171 -18.71 11.75 -12.50
N TYR A 172 -18.16 11.73 -11.27
CA TYR A 172 -18.35 12.83 -10.33
C TYR A 172 -17.20 13.84 -10.33
N PHE A 173 -15.98 13.44 -10.69
CA PHE A 173 -14.79 14.25 -10.47
C PHE A 173 -13.97 14.55 -11.74
N GLU A 174 -14.32 14.02 -12.91
CA GLU A 174 -13.59 14.25 -14.17
C GLU A 174 -13.40 15.73 -14.54
N LYS A 175 -14.34 16.58 -14.10
CA LYS A 175 -14.27 18.04 -14.34
C LYS A 175 -13.25 18.79 -13.48
N TYR A 176 -12.69 18.15 -12.46
CA TYR A 176 -11.64 18.73 -11.62
C TYR A 176 -10.28 18.20 -12.06
N PRO A 177 -9.16 18.90 -11.79
CA PRO A 177 -7.85 18.31 -11.81
C PRO A 177 -7.86 17.05 -10.94
N HIS A 178 -7.44 15.89 -11.50
CA HIS A 178 -7.59 14.63 -10.79
C HIS A 178 -6.47 13.65 -11.07
N LEU A 179 -6.23 12.80 -10.07
CA LEU A 179 -5.38 11.61 -10.16
C LEU A 179 -6.20 10.42 -9.68
N PHE A 180 -6.61 9.56 -10.61
CA PHE A 180 -7.38 8.37 -10.30
C PHE A 180 -6.50 7.13 -10.40
N ARG A 181 -6.50 6.31 -9.35
CA ARG A 181 -5.74 5.07 -9.27
C ARG A 181 -6.66 3.88 -9.18
N GLY A 182 -6.47 2.96 -10.12
CA GLY A 182 -7.24 1.73 -10.22
C GLY A 182 -6.60 0.56 -9.47
N HIS A 183 -7.18 -0.61 -9.69
CA HIS A 183 -6.65 -1.85 -9.17
C HIS A 183 -5.44 -2.29 -10.00
N ARG A 184 -4.31 -2.54 -9.33
CA ARG A 184 -3.08 -3.09 -9.93
C ARG A 184 -2.62 -4.32 -9.15
N SER A 185 -1.71 -5.06 -9.72
CA SER A 185 -1.06 -6.19 -9.08
C SER A 185 0.43 -6.25 -9.42
N SER A 186 1.16 -7.15 -8.79
CA SER A 186 2.59 -7.34 -9.01
C SER A 186 2.91 -8.74 -9.48
N VAL A 187 4.05 -8.86 -10.13
CA VAL A 187 4.53 -10.10 -10.78
C VAL A 187 5.93 -10.42 -10.27
N ALA A 188 6.21 -11.71 -10.07
CA ALA A 188 7.57 -12.19 -9.91
C ALA A 188 8.07 -12.83 -11.20
N VAL A 189 9.30 -12.56 -11.56
CA VAL A 189 10.01 -13.20 -12.68
C VAL A 189 11.16 -14.02 -12.11
N LEU A 190 11.01 -15.34 -12.18
CA LEU A 190 12.03 -16.30 -11.77
C LEU A 190 12.82 -16.73 -13.01
N ASP A 191 14.11 -16.97 -12.86
CA ASP A 191 14.99 -17.48 -13.93
C ASP A 191 15.49 -18.91 -13.68
N GLY A 192 15.13 -19.49 -12.52
CA GLY A 192 15.50 -20.84 -12.10
C GLY A 192 16.74 -20.90 -11.22
N SER A 193 17.50 -19.82 -11.11
CA SER A 193 18.73 -19.75 -10.30
C SER A 193 18.51 -19.23 -8.87
N GLU A 194 17.25 -18.87 -8.51
CA GLU A 194 16.92 -18.33 -7.19
C GLU A 194 17.37 -19.25 -6.07
N THR A 195 17.95 -18.67 -5.04
CA THR A 195 18.24 -19.36 -3.78
C THR A 195 16.96 -19.61 -2.97
N ASN A 196 17.03 -20.49 -1.98
CA ASN A 196 15.90 -20.71 -1.06
C ASN A 196 15.56 -19.44 -0.27
N ASP A 197 16.56 -18.64 0.11
CA ASP A 197 16.36 -17.38 0.83
C ASP A 197 15.62 -16.36 -0.04
N GLU A 198 15.93 -16.27 -1.34
CA GLU A 198 15.21 -15.42 -2.29
C GLU A 198 13.77 -15.87 -2.50
N LEU A 199 13.53 -17.17 -2.60
CA LEU A 199 12.17 -17.71 -2.69
C LEU A 199 11.38 -17.52 -1.38
N MET A 200 12.03 -17.59 -0.20
CA MET A 200 11.41 -17.22 1.09
C MET A 200 11.08 -15.73 1.12
N ALA A 201 11.96 -14.88 0.61
CA ALA A 201 11.70 -13.44 0.49
C ALA A 201 10.54 -13.16 -0.47
N LEU A 202 10.44 -13.87 -1.61
CA LEU A 202 9.26 -13.84 -2.47
C LEU A 202 7.98 -14.19 -1.71
N GLY A 203 8.05 -15.12 -0.76
CA GLY A 203 6.91 -15.45 0.11
C GLY A 203 6.36 -14.24 0.86
N GLN A 204 7.22 -13.31 1.29
CA GLN A 204 6.78 -12.04 1.88
C GLN A 204 6.09 -11.14 0.86
N ASP A 205 6.56 -11.09 -0.39
CA ASP A 205 5.91 -10.33 -1.46
C ASP A 205 4.52 -10.88 -1.80
N VAL A 206 4.31 -12.19 -1.64
CA VAL A 206 3.01 -12.84 -1.86
C VAL A 206 2.07 -12.66 -0.68
N LEU A 207 2.52 -12.89 0.57
CA LEU A 207 1.66 -13.11 1.73
C LEU A 207 1.59 -11.96 2.74
N ARG A 208 2.51 -10.97 2.70
CA ARG A 208 2.36 -9.76 3.53
C ARG A 208 0.98 -9.15 3.30
N TYR A 209 0.39 -8.59 4.35
CA TYR A 209 -0.97 -8.06 4.32
C TYR A 209 -2.00 -9.07 3.79
N PHE A 210 -1.74 -10.36 3.99
CA PHE A 210 -2.60 -11.46 3.52
C PHE A 210 -2.81 -11.48 1.99
N GLY A 211 -1.90 -10.89 1.21
CA GLY A 211 -2.03 -10.82 -0.24
C GLY A 211 -3.01 -9.76 -0.76
N ARG A 212 -3.39 -8.75 0.06
CA ARG A 212 -4.45 -7.78 -0.27
C ARG A 212 -3.96 -6.46 -0.90
N GLY A 213 -2.67 -6.23 -0.98
CA GLY A 213 -2.10 -5.01 -1.55
C GLY A 213 -1.89 -5.10 -3.07
N CYS A 214 -1.88 -3.97 -3.75
CA CYS A 214 -1.51 -3.91 -5.17
C CYS A 214 -0.04 -4.29 -5.42
N ARG A 215 0.81 -4.21 -4.41
CA ARG A 215 2.20 -4.65 -4.46
C ARG A 215 2.38 -6.14 -4.11
N ASN A 216 1.32 -6.86 -3.74
CA ASN A 216 1.42 -8.31 -3.57
C ASN A 216 1.59 -8.99 -4.92
N VAL A 217 2.52 -9.94 -4.97
CA VAL A 217 2.72 -10.79 -6.13
C VAL A 217 1.56 -11.77 -6.24
N THR A 218 0.82 -11.69 -7.33
CA THR A 218 -0.31 -12.57 -7.65
C THR A 218 -0.03 -13.49 -8.81
N GLN A 219 1.06 -13.22 -9.55
CA GLN A 219 1.49 -13.98 -10.72
C GLN A 219 3.00 -14.22 -10.67
N VAL A 220 3.42 -15.45 -10.93
CA VAL A 220 4.83 -15.83 -11.06
C VAL A 220 5.10 -16.32 -12.49
N LEU A 221 6.05 -15.67 -13.17
CA LEU A 221 6.59 -16.13 -14.45
C LEU A 221 7.82 -16.98 -14.14
N LEU A 222 7.88 -18.21 -14.65
CA LEU A 222 8.94 -19.14 -14.34
C LEU A 222 9.37 -19.98 -15.58
N PRO A 223 10.61 -20.44 -15.65
CA PRO A 223 11.07 -21.29 -16.75
C PRO A 223 10.25 -22.59 -16.86
N THR A 224 10.19 -23.15 -18.06
CA THR A 224 9.40 -24.35 -18.35
C THR A 224 9.74 -25.53 -17.43
N ASP A 225 10.98 -25.68 -17.04
CA ASP A 225 11.51 -26.79 -16.23
C ASP A 225 11.61 -26.48 -14.74
N PHE A 226 11.09 -25.32 -14.30
CA PHE A 226 11.13 -24.93 -12.88
C PHE A 226 10.33 -25.90 -12.00
N ASP A 227 10.96 -26.36 -10.91
CA ASP A 227 10.30 -27.22 -9.92
C ASP A 227 9.44 -26.39 -8.95
N LEU A 228 8.11 -26.52 -9.05
CA LEU A 228 7.15 -25.81 -8.20
C LEU A 228 7.24 -26.21 -6.71
N ASN A 229 7.81 -27.38 -6.38
CA ASN A 229 8.01 -27.75 -4.98
C ASN A 229 8.93 -26.75 -4.27
N ARG A 230 9.88 -26.13 -4.95
CA ARG A 230 10.76 -25.10 -4.40
C ARG A 230 9.96 -23.90 -3.87
N ILE A 231 8.88 -23.50 -4.58
CA ILE A 231 7.98 -22.42 -4.10
C ILE A 231 7.26 -22.89 -2.84
N PHE A 232 6.69 -24.09 -2.84
CA PHE A 232 5.98 -24.62 -1.67
C PHE A 232 6.87 -24.75 -0.43
N GLU A 233 8.08 -25.27 -0.60
CA GLU A 233 9.05 -25.38 0.49
C GLU A 233 9.45 -24.01 1.05
N ALA A 234 9.72 -23.06 0.17
CA ALA A 234 10.09 -21.70 0.56
C ALA A 234 8.95 -20.94 1.27
N LEU A 235 7.69 -21.20 0.91
CA LEU A 235 6.54 -20.58 1.55
C LEU A 235 6.13 -21.24 2.88
N LEU A 236 6.62 -22.46 3.17
CA LEU A 236 6.23 -23.24 4.34
C LEU A 236 6.37 -22.50 5.69
N PRO A 237 7.43 -21.69 5.94
CA PRO A 237 7.55 -20.91 7.16
C PRO A 237 6.42 -19.88 7.38
N LEU A 238 5.65 -19.55 6.34
CA LEU A 238 4.55 -18.60 6.37
C LEU A 238 3.18 -19.29 6.45
N SER A 239 3.14 -20.61 6.63
CA SER A 239 1.92 -21.44 6.63
C SER A 239 0.89 -21.04 7.68
N ASP A 240 1.30 -20.43 8.79
CA ASP A 240 0.42 -19.95 9.85
C ASP A 240 -0.59 -18.90 9.37
N VAL A 241 -0.40 -18.32 8.18
CA VAL A 241 -1.34 -17.39 7.54
C VAL A 241 -2.74 -17.98 7.40
N VAL A 242 -2.86 -19.31 7.23
CA VAL A 242 -4.14 -20.02 7.08
C VAL A 242 -5.00 -19.98 8.35
N TYR A 243 -4.38 -19.82 9.53
CA TYR A 243 -5.11 -19.70 10.80
C TYR A 243 -5.79 -18.35 10.98
N HIS A 244 -5.45 -17.36 10.17
CA HIS A 244 -6.21 -16.12 10.13
C HIS A 244 -7.57 -16.39 9.47
N LYS A 245 -8.67 -16.24 10.24
CA LYS A 245 -10.03 -16.63 9.82
C LYS A 245 -10.43 -16.16 8.41
N LYS A 246 -10.20 -14.88 8.11
CA LYS A 246 -10.59 -14.34 6.80
C LYS A 246 -9.72 -14.90 5.68
N TYR A 247 -8.43 -15.12 5.90
CA TYR A 247 -7.55 -15.74 4.91
C TYR A 247 -7.92 -17.20 4.70
N GLY A 248 -8.03 -17.99 5.77
CA GLY A 248 -8.43 -19.40 5.71
C GLY A 248 -9.78 -19.60 5.02
N ASN A 249 -10.79 -18.75 5.32
CA ASN A 249 -12.07 -18.79 4.62
C ASN A 249 -11.93 -18.55 3.09
N ASN A 250 -11.06 -17.65 2.66
CA ASN A 250 -10.79 -17.44 1.23
C ASN A 250 -10.05 -18.63 0.61
N TYR A 251 -9.09 -19.21 1.33
CA TYR A 251 -8.40 -20.42 0.90
C TYR A 251 -9.40 -21.57 0.70
N ASP A 252 -10.22 -21.86 1.68
CA ASP A 252 -11.23 -22.94 1.62
C ASP A 252 -12.25 -22.70 0.50
N TYR A 253 -12.71 -21.45 0.35
CA TYR A 253 -13.66 -21.07 -0.70
C TYR A 253 -13.07 -21.30 -2.10
N ASN A 254 -11.86 -20.81 -2.37
CA ASN A 254 -11.22 -20.98 -3.66
C ASN A 254 -10.88 -22.44 -3.95
N LYS A 255 -10.40 -23.19 -2.95
CA LYS A 255 -10.18 -24.63 -3.06
C LYS A 255 -11.47 -25.37 -3.44
N ALA A 256 -12.59 -25.10 -2.77
CA ALA A 256 -13.87 -25.70 -3.05
C ALA A 256 -14.35 -25.39 -4.48
N ILE A 257 -14.26 -24.13 -4.94
CA ILE A 257 -14.63 -23.75 -6.31
C ILE A 257 -13.83 -24.53 -7.35
N HIS A 258 -12.51 -24.61 -7.20
CA HIS A 258 -11.65 -25.30 -8.16
C HIS A 258 -11.89 -26.80 -8.17
N LEU A 259 -12.10 -27.43 -6.99
CA LEU A 259 -12.46 -28.85 -6.90
C LEU A 259 -13.81 -29.15 -7.55
N LEU A 260 -14.83 -28.33 -7.31
CA LEU A 260 -16.16 -28.49 -7.93
C LEU A 260 -16.12 -28.35 -9.46
N ASN A 261 -15.30 -27.44 -9.96
CA ASN A 261 -15.13 -27.20 -11.39
C ASN A 261 -14.12 -28.15 -12.06
N LEU A 262 -13.56 -29.12 -11.32
CA LEU A 262 -12.49 -30.00 -11.78
C LEU A 262 -11.31 -29.25 -12.42
N SER A 263 -11.05 -28.03 -11.95
CA SER A 263 -9.96 -27.19 -12.42
C SER A 263 -8.66 -27.59 -11.71
N PRO A 264 -7.58 -27.87 -12.47
CA PRO A 264 -6.33 -28.31 -11.85
C PRO A 264 -5.73 -27.20 -10.99
N ILE A 265 -5.39 -27.54 -9.75
CA ILE A 265 -4.67 -26.71 -8.79
C ILE A 265 -3.65 -27.56 -8.05
N LEU A 266 -2.57 -26.93 -7.59
CA LEU A 266 -1.66 -27.52 -6.60
C LEU A 266 -1.93 -26.87 -5.25
N ASP A 267 -1.81 -27.64 -4.19
CA ASP A 267 -2.25 -27.24 -2.85
C ASP A 267 -1.25 -27.72 -1.79
N ASN A 268 -0.83 -26.79 -0.92
CA ASN A 268 0.03 -27.10 0.22
C ASN A 268 -0.64 -26.82 1.58
N ASN A 269 -1.96 -26.77 1.62
CA ASN A 269 -2.84 -26.56 2.78
C ASN A 269 -2.90 -25.11 3.31
N PHE A 270 -2.30 -24.13 2.66
CA PHE A 270 -2.43 -22.70 3.03
C PHE A 270 -2.43 -21.74 1.83
N ILE A 271 -1.93 -22.16 0.67
CA ILE A 271 -2.00 -21.41 -0.58
C ILE A 271 -2.19 -22.36 -1.75
N LEU A 272 -2.95 -21.94 -2.75
CA LEU A 272 -3.20 -22.70 -3.97
C LEU A 272 -2.34 -22.13 -5.09
N LEU A 273 -1.69 -23.00 -5.89
CA LEU A 273 -1.04 -22.62 -7.13
C LEU A 273 -1.88 -23.07 -8.32
N LYS A 274 -2.06 -22.18 -9.30
CA LYS A 274 -2.79 -22.46 -10.53
C LYS A 274 -2.00 -21.99 -11.75
N GLU A 275 -1.88 -22.85 -12.75
CA GLU A 275 -1.35 -22.45 -14.03
C GLU A 275 -2.32 -21.53 -14.75
N SER A 276 -1.94 -20.29 -14.97
CA SER A 276 -2.76 -19.25 -15.61
C SER A 276 -1.87 -18.12 -16.11
N LYS A 277 -2.26 -17.48 -17.21
CA LYS A 277 -1.67 -16.23 -17.68
C LYS A 277 -2.35 -14.98 -17.11
N GLU A 278 -3.43 -15.16 -16.36
CA GLU A 278 -4.15 -14.04 -15.74
C GLU A 278 -3.30 -13.40 -14.64
N LEU A 279 -3.11 -12.08 -14.73
CA LEU A 279 -2.32 -11.30 -13.79
C LEU A 279 -2.88 -11.39 -12.36
N PHE A 280 -4.20 -11.28 -12.22
CA PHE A 280 -4.84 -11.23 -10.89
C PHE A 280 -5.26 -12.63 -10.43
N SER A 281 -4.67 -13.11 -9.34
CA SER A 281 -5.15 -14.31 -8.66
C SER A 281 -6.13 -13.94 -7.53
N PRO A 282 -7.11 -14.80 -7.23
CA PRO A 282 -7.90 -14.67 -6.00
C PRO A 282 -7.03 -14.75 -4.75
N LEU A 283 -7.57 -14.26 -3.63
CA LEU A 283 -6.87 -14.34 -2.34
C LEU A 283 -6.58 -15.80 -1.96
N ALA A 284 -5.43 -16.04 -1.35
CA ALA A 284 -4.90 -17.37 -1.03
C ALA A 284 -4.62 -18.26 -2.26
N MET A 285 -4.51 -17.65 -3.42
CA MET A 285 -4.03 -18.29 -4.65
C MET A 285 -2.84 -17.51 -5.22
N LEU A 286 -1.95 -18.23 -5.90
CA LEU A 286 -0.86 -17.69 -6.67
C LEU A 286 -0.95 -18.28 -8.08
N HIS A 287 -1.07 -17.43 -9.08
CA HIS A 287 -0.99 -17.89 -10.46
C HIS A 287 0.47 -18.09 -10.84
N TYR A 288 0.75 -19.05 -11.72
CA TYR A 288 2.04 -19.18 -12.35
C TYR A 288 1.88 -19.43 -13.84
N TRP A 289 2.86 -18.94 -14.61
CA TRP A 289 2.93 -19.20 -16.05
C TRP A 289 4.36 -19.59 -16.45
N ARG A 290 4.48 -20.66 -17.22
CA ARG A 290 5.76 -21.18 -17.71
C ARG A 290 6.14 -20.51 -19.02
N TYR A 291 7.25 -19.78 -19.03
CA TYR A 291 7.79 -19.17 -20.23
C TYR A 291 8.92 -20.00 -20.83
N GLN A 292 9.15 -19.87 -22.17
CA GLN A 292 10.19 -20.55 -22.94
C GLN A 292 11.35 -19.62 -23.28
N SER A 293 11.13 -18.31 -23.28
CA SER A 293 12.16 -17.32 -23.58
C SER A 293 11.92 -16.01 -22.82
N THR A 294 12.98 -15.25 -22.62
CA THR A 294 12.92 -13.90 -22.01
C THR A 294 12.08 -12.93 -22.83
N ASP A 295 11.97 -13.11 -24.16
CA ASP A 295 11.11 -12.30 -25.02
C ASP A 295 9.62 -12.45 -24.63
N GLN A 296 9.20 -13.66 -24.25
CA GLN A 296 7.83 -13.89 -23.77
C GLN A 296 7.57 -13.17 -22.45
N VAL A 297 8.56 -13.12 -21.55
CA VAL A 297 8.47 -12.33 -20.30
C VAL A 297 8.33 -10.85 -20.63
N ALA A 298 9.20 -10.30 -21.49
CA ALA A 298 9.17 -8.91 -21.88
C ALA A 298 7.82 -8.53 -22.55
N GLN A 299 7.30 -9.40 -23.41
CA GLN A 299 5.98 -9.22 -24.02
C GLN A 299 4.86 -9.22 -22.98
N TYR A 300 4.85 -10.19 -22.05
CA TYR A 300 3.84 -10.28 -21.00
C TYR A 300 3.84 -9.03 -20.10
N LEU A 301 5.02 -8.57 -19.69
CA LEU A 301 5.15 -7.36 -18.86
C LEU A 301 4.64 -6.11 -19.59
N LYS A 302 4.95 -5.98 -20.89
CA LYS A 302 4.47 -4.88 -21.72
C LYS A 302 2.95 -4.91 -21.92
N GLU A 303 2.37 -6.06 -22.17
CA GLU A 303 0.91 -6.23 -22.34
C GLU A 303 0.14 -5.88 -21.06
N ASN A 304 0.76 -6.07 -19.89
CA ASN A 304 0.15 -5.81 -18.59
C ASN A 304 0.65 -4.50 -17.93
N GLU A 305 1.46 -3.68 -18.58
CA GLU A 305 2.14 -2.50 -18.01
C GLU A 305 1.19 -1.59 -17.21
N LEU A 306 0.01 -1.29 -17.74
CA LEU A 306 -0.98 -0.44 -17.08
C LEU A 306 -1.64 -1.08 -15.84
N SER A 307 -1.52 -2.39 -15.69
CA SER A 307 -2.09 -3.17 -14.58
C SER A 307 -1.03 -3.63 -13.59
N LEU A 308 0.25 -3.39 -13.89
CA LEU A 308 1.38 -3.74 -13.02
C LEU A 308 1.71 -2.60 -12.06
N GLN A 309 1.87 -2.95 -10.79
CA GLN A 309 2.40 -2.03 -9.78
C GLN A 309 3.92 -2.15 -9.64
N CYS A 310 4.43 -3.37 -9.56
CA CYS A 310 5.87 -3.63 -9.58
C CYS A 310 6.16 -5.06 -10.09
N VAL A 311 7.41 -5.28 -10.40
CA VAL A 311 7.97 -6.58 -10.79
C VAL A 311 9.11 -6.89 -9.86
N VAL A 312 9.18 -8.11 -9.32
CA VAL A 312 10.29 -8.59 -8.49
C VAL A 312 11.08 -9.68 -9.24
N GLY A 313 12.38 -9.76 -9.02
CA GLY A 313 13.27 -10.73 -9.67
C GLY A 313 14.69 -10.21 -9.76
N HIS A 314 15.63 -11.03 -10.24
CA HIS A 314 17.06 -10.67 -10.33
C HIS A 314 17.36 -9.40 -11.14
N HIS A 315 16.54 -9.11 -12.16
CA HIS A 315 16.68 -7.91 -13.02
C HIS A 315 15.65 -6.82 -12.71
N TYR A 316 14.92 -6.94 -11.59
CA TYR A 316 13.84 -6.07 -11.17
C TYR A 316 14.02 -5.65 -9.70
N LEU A 317 12.93 -5.37 -9.00
CA LEU A 317 13.01 -5.16 -7.55
C LEU A 317 13.51 -6.46 -6.87
N PRO A 318 14.36 -6.37 -5.86
CA PRO A 318 14.78 -7.54 -5.10
C PRO A 318 13.60 -8.30 -4.50
N PHE A 319 13.69 -9.63 -4.41
CA PHE A 319 12.70 -10.43 -3.71
C PHE A 319 12.54 -9.96 -2.26
N GLY A 320 11.32 -9.93 -1.76
CA GLY A 320 10.99 -9.46 -0.42
C GLY A 320 10.83 -7.94 -0.29
N SER A 321 11.06 -7.17 -1.35
CA SER A 321 11.02 -5.70 -1.31
C SER A 321 9.77 -5.07 -1.94
N ALA A 322 8.86 -5.87 -2.51
CA ALA A 322 7.66 -5.33 -3.15
C ALA A 322 6.82 -4.45 -2.21
N GLN A 323 6.75 -4.82 -0.93
CA GLN A 323 5.96 -4.10 0.08
C GLN A 323 6.75 -3.00 0.81
N CYS A 324 7.99 -2.71 0.40
CA CYS A 324 8.88 -1.71 1.01
C CYS A 324 9.13 -0.53 0.04
N PRO A 325 8.09 0.20 -0.41
CA PRO A 325 8.29 1.32 -1.33
C PRO A 325 9.07 2.45 -0.66
N LYS A 326 9.96 3.07 -1.40
CA LYS A 326 10.61 4.32 -0.98
C LYS A 326 9.62 5.48 -1.12
N LEU A 327 9.93 6.60 -0.50
CA LEU A 327 9.11 7.82 -0.58
C LEU A 327 8.89 8.32 -2.01
N ILE A 328 9.86 8.07 -2.90
CA ILE A 328 9.79 8.40 -4.33
C ILE A 328 9.07 7.37 -5.20
N ASP A 329 8.70 6.21 -4.64
CA ASP A 329 8.02 5.14 -5.38
C ASP A 329 6.50 5.38 -5.38
N TYR A 330 6.10 6.40 -6.13
CA TYR A 330 4.70 6.80 -6.25
C TYR A 330 3.81 5.69 -6.78
N ALA A 331 2.60 5.60 -6.22
CA ALA A 331 1.62 4.64 -6.71
C ALA A 331 1.31 4.87 -8.19
N ASP A 332 1.20 3.77 -8.94
CA ASP A 332 0.95 3.76 -10.39
C ASP A 332 2.06 4.42 -11.23
N GLY A 333 3.24 4.70 -10.64
CA GLY A 333 4.33 5.42 -11.30
C GLY A 333 4.02 6.89 -11.62
N ILE A 334 2.95 7.45 -11.04
CA ILE A 334 2.55 8.85 -11.25
C ILE A 334 3.04 9.70 -10.09
N ASP A 335 3.93 10.64 -10.37
CA ASP A 335 4.46 11.55 -9.37
C ASP A 335 3.36 12.48 -8.81
N THR A 336 2.93 12.16 -7.59
CA THR A 336 1.88 12.91 -6.89
C THR A 336 2.31 14.34 -6.58
N MET A 337 3.58 14.58 -6.29
CA MET A 337 4.09 15.92 -5.98
C MET A 337 4.11 16.80 -7.22
N LEU A 338 4.49 16.27 -8.38
CA LEU A 338 4.38 17.00 -9.65
C LEU A 338 2.92 17.33 -10.00
N PHE A 339 1.99 16.38 -9.80
CA PHE A 339 0.56 16.66 -9.98
C PHE A 339 0.10 17.81 -9.06
N LEU A 340 0.49 17.78 -7.78
CA LEU A 340 0.12 18.80 -6.79
C LEU A 340 0.73 20.17 -7.11
N GLY A 341 1.94 20.25 -7.66
CA GLY A 341 2.55 21.49 -8.11
C GLY A 341 1.86 22.10 -9.33
N ASN A 342 1.58 21.26 -10.33
CA ASN A 342 1.09 21.74 -11.63
C ASN A 342 -0.37 22.25 -11.58
N PHE A 343 -1.28 21.64 -10.80
CA PHE A 343 -2.66 22.11 -10.77
C PHE A 343 -2.81 23.46 -10.06
N ALA A 344 -1.89 23.81 -9.17
CA ALA A 344 -1.88 25.08 -8.49
C ALA A 344 -1.57 26.26 -9.46
N GLU A 345 -0.75 26.00 -10.48
CA GLU A 345 -0.38 27.03 -11.50
C GLU A 345 -1.51 27.32 -12.49
N CYS A 346 -2.41 26.36 -12.74
CA CYS A 346 -3.54 26.53 -13.68
C CYS A 346 -4.65 27.45 -13.15
N HIS A 347 -4.61 27.88 -11.89
CA HIS A 347 -5.65 28.69 -11.22
C HIS A 347 -5.10 30.03 -10.68
N SER A 348 -3.83 30.31 -10.92
CA SER A 348 -3.18 31.60 -10.63
C SER A 348 -3.10 32.46 -11.90
#